data_b48456f3e91b7310e2c9e5666ddfb8c4
#
_entry.id   b48456f3e91b7310e2c9e5666ddfb8c4
#
_cell.length_a   1.000
_cell.length_b   1.000
_cell.length_c   1.000
_cell.angle_alpha   90.00
_cell.angle_beta   90.00
_cell.angle_gamma   90.00
#
_symmetry.space_group_name_H-M   'P 1'
#
loop_
_entity.id
_entity.type
_entity.pdbx_description
1 polymer ?
#
loop_
_entity_poly.entity_id
_entity_poly.type
_entity_poly.pdbx_seq_one_letter_code
_entity_poly.pdbx_strand_id
1 'polypeptide(L)'
;DGGLGTEETPVSLEQMAGHYKRSKYLAEQEVLKLAKQGLPVVIVNPSAPVGEGDVKPTPTGQMIVEFMKGRMPAYIETGMNIVDVDDVAAGHLLAMEKGRIGERYILGTKNLMLRDIFEILSRLTGVNMPSVKLPRELILPLAYLNLAFSWVTGIPPRIPLEGVKMAKYKMHYDCSKAIRELGIPQTPPEVALEKAVRWFHDHGYA
;
A
#
# COMPACT_ATOMS: atom_id res chain seq x y z
N ASP A 1 -8.18 -0.10 17.75
CA ASP A 1 -8.44 1.34 17.79
C ASP A 1 -8.29 1.88 16.37
N GLY A 2 -9.40 2.38 15.78
CA GLY A 2 -9.49 2.72 14.36
C GLY A 2 -9.11 4.18 14.04
N GLY A 3 -8.05 4.72 14.65
CA GLY A 3 -7.55 6.05 14.33
C GLY A 3 -6.74 6.09 13.03
N LEU A 4 -6.59 7.29 12.43
CA LEU A 4 -5.69 7.51 11.31
C LEU A 4 -4.23 7.45 11.79
N GLY A 5 -3.38 6.76 11.02
CA GLY A 5 -1.93 6.85 11.22
C GLY A 5 -1.42 8.24 10.83
N THR A 6 -0.54 8.81 11.64
CA THR A 6 0.12 10.09 11.39
C THR A 6 1.63 9.92 11.47
N GLU A 7 2.39 10.93 11.12
CA GLU A 7 3.84 10.96 11.30
C GLU A 7 4.25 10.83 12.77
N GLU A 8 3.36 11.19 13.70
CA GLU A 8 3.59 11.12 15.15
C GLU A 8 3.13 9.79 15.77
N THR A 9 2.47 8.92 15.00
CA THR A 9 1.99 7.64 15.52
C THR A 9 3.18 6.81 15.99
N PRO A 10 3.22 6.41 17.28
CA PRO A 10 4.33 5.61 17.79
C PRO A 10 4.28 4.20 17.21
N VAL A 11 5.43 3.74 16.73
CA VAL A 11 5.62 2.39 16.22
C VAL A 11 6.85 1.75 16.84
N SER A 12 6.83 0.43 17.01
CA SER A 12 7.97 -0.32 17.54
C SER A 12 8.38 -1.46 16.60
N LEU A 13 9.62 -1.95 16.77
CA LEU A 13 10.15 -3.05 15.96
C LEU A 13 9.33 -4.34 16.12
N GLU A 14 8.74 -4.57 17.30
CA GLU A 14 7.92 -5.75 17.57
C GLU A 14 6.61 -5.73 16.78
N GLN A 15 6.09 -4.54 16.47
CA GLN A 15 4.87 -4.36 15.69
C GLN A 15 5.10 -4.56 14.18
N MET A 16 6.37 -4.58 13.73
CA MET A 16 6.73 -4.73 12.34
C MET A 16 6.59 -6.19 11.88
N ALA A 17 5.51 -6.49 11.17
CA ALA A 17 5.28 -7.81 10.57
C ALA A 17 6.13 -8.00 9.31
N GLY A 18 6.90 -9.11 9.27
CA GLY A 18 7.72 -9.48 8.12
C GLY A 18 9.06 -8.73 8.02
N HIS A 19 9.98 -9.30 7.23
CA HIS A 19 11.34 -8.77 7.09
C HIS A 19 11.37 -7.40 6.40
N TYR A 20 10.49 -7.18 5.44
CA TYR A 20 10.43 -5.92 4.70
C TYR A 20 10.13 -4.73 5.63
N LYS A 21 9.05 -4.81 6.43
CA LYS A 21 8.69 -3.72 7.36
C LYS A 21 9.76 -3.49 8.42
N ARG A 22 10.35 -4.57 8.94
CA ARG A 22 11.46 -4.48 9.92
C ARG A 22 12.66 -3.76 9.32
N SER A 23 13.08 -4.08 8.08
CA SER A 23 14.20 -3.42 7.42
C SER A 23 13.94 -1.94 7.17
N LYS A 24 12.70 -1.59 6.73
CA LYS A 24 12.32 -0.18 6.54
C LYS A 24 12.31 0.62 7.84
N TYR A 25 11.76 0.03 8.90
CA TYR A 25 11.78 0.65 10.23
C TYR A 25 13.21 0.90 10.71
N LEU A 26 14.09 -0.10 10.63
CA LEU A 26 15.49 0.04 11.05
C LEU A 26 16.23 1.08 10.22
N ALA A 27 16.02 1.09 8.90
CA ALA A 27 16.61 2.10 8.01
C ALA A 27 16.17 3.52 8.41
N GLU A 28 14.88 3.72 8.70
CA GLU A 28 14.37 5.01 9.16
C GLU A 28 15.00 5.43 10.50
N GLN A 29 15.14 4.49 11.45
CA GLN A 29 15.80 4.79 12.73
C GLN A 29 17.26 5.21 12.55
N GLU A 30 18.01 4.58 11.63
CA GLU A 30 19.39 4.99 11.34
C GLU A 30 19.45 6.39 10.69
N VAL A 31 18.56 6.67 9.75
CA VAL A 31 18.47 8.00 9.13
C VAL A 31 18.13 9.07 10.16
N LEU A 32 17.20 8.82 11.07
CA LEU A 32 16.85 9.74 12.16
C LEU A 32 18.04 10.01 13.12
N LYS A 33 18.87 8.99 13.39
CA LYS A 33 20.11 9.19 14.18
C LYS A 33 21.10 10.12 13.45
N LEU A 34 21.28 9.90 12.16
CA LEU A 34 22.16 10.75 11.34
C LEU A 34 21.63 12.18 11.23
N ALA A 35 20.31 12.36 11.11
CA ALA A 35 19.69 13.69 11.14
C ALA A 35 20.00 14.46 12.43
N LYS A 36 19.96 13.78 13.60
CA LYS A 36 20.35 14.36 14.90
C LYS A 36 21.83 14.73 14.98
N GLN A 37 22.67 14.14 14.13
CA GLN A 37 24.10 14.45 14.01
C GLN A 37 24.38 15.54 12.97
N GLY A 38 23.33 16.14 12.38
CA GLY A 38 23.44 17.25 11.43
C GLY A 38 23.35 16.86 9.96
N LEU A 39 23.05 15.59 9.63
CA LEU A 39 22.79 15.22 8.23
C LEU A 39 21.48 15.88 7.76
N PRO A 40 21.48 16.66 6.67
CA PRO A 40 20.29 17.33 6.16
C PRO A 40 19.41 16.35 5.39
N VAL A 41 18.52 15.68 6.09
CA VAL A 41 17.61 14.69 5.51
C VAL A 41 16.15 15.06 5.77
N VAL A 42 15.29 14.70 4.82
CA VAL A 42 13.83 14.68 4.95
C VAL A 42 13.37 13.26 4.61
N ILE A 43 12.42 12.74 5.37
CA ILE A 43 11.92 11.39 5.19
C ILE A 43 10.52 11.44 4.56
N VAL A 44 10.30 10.65 3.52
CA VAL A 44 8.98 10.47 2.92
C VAL A 44 8.52 9.03 3.07
N ASN A 45 7.28 8.86 3.46
CA ASN A 45 6.64 7.58 3.70
C ASN A 45 5.42 7.44 2.75
N PRO A 46 5.60 6.95 1.51
CA PRO A 46 4.47 6.70 0.62
C PRO A 46 3.50 5.67 1.19
N SER A 47 2.19 5.90 1.04
CA SER A 47 1.15 4.99 1.50
C SER A 47 1.03 3.74 0.60
N ALA A 48 0.07 3.68 -0.30
CA ALA A 48 -0.05 2.63 -1.30
C ALA A 48 -0.02 3.25 -2.71
N PRO A 49 1.18 3.37 -3.33
CA PRO A 49 1.32 3.89 -4.67
C PRO A 49 0.61 3.01 -5.70
N VAL A 50 -0.12 3.65 -6.61
CA VAL A 50 -0.81 3.01 -7.74
C VAL A 50 -0.60 3.87 -8.98
N GLY A 51 -0.38 3.23 -10.13
CA GLY A 51 -0.18 3.93 -11.39
C GLY A 51 0.54 3.08 -12.42
N GLU A 52 1.19 3.73 -13.35
CA GLU A 52 1.95 3.10 -14.43
C GLU A 52 3.33 2.61 -13.94
N GLY A 53 3.93 1.66 -14.69
CA GLY A 53 5.32 1.25 -14.47
C GLY A 53 5.54 0.17 -13.41
N ASP A 54 4.50 -0.47 -12.89
CA ASP A 54 4.63 -1.58 -11.91
C ASP A 54 5.03 -2.90 -12.61
N VAL A 55 6.23 -2.90 -13.23
CA VAL A 55 6.77 -3.99 -14.08
C VAL A 55 6.83 -5.34 -13.37
N LYS A 56 7.18 -5.34 -12.09
CA LYS A 56 7.07 -6.51 -11.21
C LYS A 56 5.97 -6.22 -10.20
N PRO A 57 4.73 -6.63 -10.50
CA PRO A 57 3.59 -6.16 -9.74
C PRO A 57 3.82 -6.21 -8.23
N THR A 58 3.72 -5.04 -7.61
CA THR A 58 3.69 -4.90 -6.14
C THR A 58 2.48 -5.64 -5.58
N PRO A 59 2.36 -5.88 -4.26
CA PRO A 59 1.16 -6.49 -3.70
C PRO A 59 -0.14 -5.80 -4.09
N THR A 60 -0.13 -4.46 -4.20
CA THR A 60 -1.30 -3.69 -4.67
C THR A 60 -1.51 -3.87 -6.17
N GLY A 61 -0.45 -3.82 -6.99
CA GLY A 61 -0.54 -4.09 -8.43
C GLY A 61 -0.99 -5.51 -8.73
N GLN A 62 -0.49 -6.51 -8.00
CA GLN A 62 -0.92 -7.90 -8.14
C GLN A 62 -2.42 -8.06 -7.83
N MET A 63 -2.94 -7.36 -6.83
CA MET A 63 -4.37 -7.34 -6.52
C MET A 63 -5.18 -6.80 -7.72
N ILE A 64 -4.71 -5.71 -8.35
CA ILE A 64 -5.37 -5.14 -9.54
C ILE A 64 -5.35 -6.15 -10.70
N VAL A 65 -4.20 -6.76 -10.98
CA VAL A 65 -4.06 -7.77 -12.05
C VAL A 65 -4.97 -8.98 -11.81
N GLU A 66 -5.01 -9.53 -10.59
CA GLU A 66 -5.89 -10.65 -10.26
C GLU A 66 -7.37 -10.29 -10.35
N PHE A 67 -7.73 -9.04 -10.00
CA PHE A 67 -9.07 -8.52 -10.20
C PHE A 67 -9.43 -8.46 -11.70
N MET A 68 -8.57 -7.87 -12.53
CA MET A 68 -8.77 -7.77 -13.98
C MET A 68 -8.96 -9.14 -14.63
N LYS A 69 -8.27 -10.17 -14.13
CA LYS A 69 -8.41 -11.56 -14.58
C LYS A 69 -9.67 -12.28 -14.07
N GLY A 70 -10.48 -11.62 -13.24
CA GLY A 70 -11.66 -12.27 -12.62
C GLY A 70 -11.30 -13.39 -11.64
N ARG A 71 -10.08 -13.39 -11.08
CA ARG A 71 -9.58 -14.47 -10.22
C ARG A 71 -9.79 -14.22 -8.73
N MET A 72 -10.58 -13.25 -8.36
CA MET A 72 -10.86 -12.90 -6.96
C MET A 72 -12.29 -13.31 -6.57
N PRO A 73 -12.52 -14.53 -6.06
CA PRO A 73 -13.86 -14.98 -5.68
C PRO A 73 -14.36 -14.35 -4.38
N ALA A 74 -13.44 -13.89 -3.54
CA ALA A 74 -13.74 -13.37 -2.21
C ALA A 74 -12.66 -12.36 -1.76
N TYR A 75 -12.97 -11.58 -0.72
CA TYR A 75 -12.03 -10.63 -0.13
C TYR A 75 -12.17 -10.57 1.40
N ILE A 76 -11.11 -10.06 2.06
CA ILE A 76 -11.13 -9.72 3.48
C ILE A 76 -11.37 -8.21 3.60
N GLU A 77 -12.27 -7.80 4.51
CA GLU A 77 -12.52 -6.38 4.76
C GLU A 77 -11.29 -5.71 5.38
N THR A 78 -10.72 -4.78 4.67
CA THR A 78 -9.62 -3.93 5.13
C THR A 78 -9.70 -2.59 4.41
N GLY A 79 -8.78 -1.69 4.69
CA GLY A 79 -8.70 -0.40 4.02
C GLY A 79 -7.24 -0.01 3.78
N MET A 80 -7.03 0.85 2.80
CA MET A 80 -5.72 1.42 2.51
C MET A 80 -5.84 2.86 2.01
N ASN A 81 -4.78 3.61 2.18
CA ASN A 81 -4.66 4.94 1.58
C ASN A 81 -4.03 4.77 0.20
N ILE A 82 -4.74 5.15 -0.86
CA ILE A 82 -4.25 5.13 -2.24
C ILE A 82 -3.60 6.47 -2.56
N VAL A 83 -2.51 6.41 -3.31
CA VAL A 83 -1.83 7.60 -3.86
C VAL A 83 -1.37 7.30 -5.29
N ASP A 84 -1.46 8.29 -6.18
CA ASP A 84 -0.92 8.17 -7.54
C ASP A 84 0.62 8.11 -7.48
N VAL A 85 1.23 7.24 -8.28
CA VAL A 85 2.70 7.08 -8.31
C VAL A 85 3.40 8.37 -8.77
N ASP A 86 2.79 9.16 -9.64
CA ASP A 86 3.33 10.45 -10.09
C ASP A 86 3.29 11.48 -8.95
N ASP A 87 2.22 11.47 -8.13
CA ASP A 87 2.13 12.33 -6.93
C ASP A 87 3.21 11.95 -5.91
N VAL A 88 3.53 10.66 -5.79
CA VAL A 88 4.64 10.20 -4.95
C VAL A 88 5.97 10.71 -5.48
N ALA A 89 6.21 10.60 -6.79
CA ALA A 89 7.43 11.12 -7.42
C ALA A 89 7.57 12.65 -7.22
N ALA A 90 6.51 13.41 -7.48
CA ALA A 90 6.45 14.84 -7.20
C ALA A 90 6.66 15.14 -5.71
N GLY A 91 6.08 14.34 -4.83
CA GLY A 91 6.23 14.47 -3.38
C GLY A 91 7.68 14.31 -2.90
N HIS A 92 8.47 13.45 -3.53
CA HIS A 92 9.91 13.33 -3.24
C HIS A 92 10.67 14.61 -3.60
N LEU A 93 10.40 15.18 -4.78
CA LEU A 93 11.04 16.44 -5.22
C LEU A 93 10.63 17.60 -4.32
N LEU A 94 9.34 17.72 -4.03
CA LEU A 94 8.82 18.76 -3.14
C LEU A 94 9.37 18.62 -1.70
N ALA A 95 9.54 17.40 -1.20
CA ALA A 95 10.16 17.17 0.10
C ALA A 95 11.63 17.60 0.12
N MET A 96 12.38 17.37 -0.97
CA MET A 96 13.76 17.85 -1.13
C MET A 96 13.82 19.38 -1.13
N GLU A 97 12.88 20.06 -1.77
CA GLU A 97 12.86 21.52 -1.93
C GLU A 97 12.32 22.26 -0.72
N LYS A 98 11.24 21.74 -0.10
CA LYS A 98 10.45 22.45 0.92
C LYS A 98 10.40 21.75 2.27
N GLY A 99 10.80 20.48 2.31
CA GLY A 99 10.71 19.67 3.52
C GLY A 99 11.62 20.19 4.64
N ARG A 100 11.16 20.12 5.87
CA ARG A 100 11.94 20.48 7.03
C ARG A 100 12.92 19.35 7.37
N ILE A 101 14.20 19.71 7.58
CA ILE A 101 15.24 18.74 7.94
C ILE A 101 14.85 17.99 9.22
N GLY A 102 15.00 16.66 9.19
CA GLY A 102 14.66 15.76 10.30
C GLY A 102 13.19 15.38 10.38
N GLU A 103 12.32 15.94 9.54
CA GLU A 103 10.89 15.67 9.54
C GLU A 103 10.52 14.51 8.62
N ARG A 104 9.35 13.90 8.92
CA ARG A 104 8.71 12.87 8.12
C ARG A 104 7.44 13.42 7.48
N TYR A 105 7.12 12.91 6.28
CA TYR A 105 5.92 13.26 5.53
C TYR A 105 5.27 12.02 4.95
N ILE A 106 4.01 11.77 5.29
CA ILE A 106 3.23 10.69 4.69
C ILE A 106 2.69 11.18 3.34
N LEU A 107 3.11 10.51 2.26
CA LEU A 107 2.61 10.80 0.92
C LEU A 107 1.41 9.89 0.63
N GLY A 108 0.24 10.47 0.64
CA GLY A 108 -1.00 9.76 0.39
C GLY A 108 -2.11 10.72 -0.06
N THR A 109 -3.20 10.14 -0.62
CA THR A 109 -4.32 10.95 -1.11
C THR A 109 -5.61 10.60 -0.37
N LYS A 110 -6.16 9.40 -0.55
CA LYS A 110 -7.47 9.06 -0.02
C LYS A 110 -7.51 7.71 0.67
N ASN A 111 -8.11 7.69 1.83
CA ASN A 111 -8.40 6.46 2.57
C ASN A 111 -9.64 5.80 1.96
N LEU A 112 -9.52 4.57 1.48
CA LEU A 112 -10.57 3.78 0.89
C LEU A 112 -10.68 2.42 1.58
N MET A 113 -11.90 1.89 1.68
CA MET A 113 -12.09 0.48 1.99
C MET A 113 -11.77 -0.36 0.74
N LEU A 114 -11.34 -1.58 0.94
CA LEU A 114 -11.03 -2.48 -0.19
C LEU A 114 -12.23 -2.69 -1.11
N ARG A 115 -13.43 -2.70 -0.54
CA ARG A 115 -14.68 -2.74 -1.32
C ARG A 115 -14.80 -1.55 -2.26
N ASP A 116 -14.51 -0.33 -1.81
CA ASP A 116 -14.61 0.88 -2.64
C ASP A 116 -13.62 0.82 -3.81
N ILE A 117 -12.41 0.27 -3.57
CA ILE A 117 -11.41 0.05 -4.61
C ILE A 117 -11.95 -0.95 -5.64
N PHE A 118 -12.56 -2.06 -5.22
CA PHE A 118 -13.16 -3.03 -6.15
C PHE A 118 -14.35 -2.46 -6.91
N GLU A 119 -15.16 -1.57 -6.32
CA GLU A 119 -16.22 -0.87 -7.03
C GLU A 119 -15.66 0.02 -8.15
N ILE A 120 -14.56 0.72 -7.90
CA ILE A 120 -13.87 1.52 -8.91
C ILE A 120 -13.31 0.60 -10.01
N LEU A 121 -12.57 -0.45 -9.65
CA LEU A 121 -12.01 -1.39 -10.61
C LEU A 121 -13.10 -2.07 -11.46
N SER A 122 -14.23 -2.43 -10.87
CA SER A 122 -15.36 -3.03 -11.59
C SER A 122 -15.92 -2.07 -12.66
N ARG A 123 -16.04 -0.79 -12.34
CA ARG A 123 -16.47 0.23 -13.31
C ARG A 123 -15.47 0.42 -14.45
N LEU A 124 -14.18 0.36 -14.15
CA LEU A 124 -13.11 0.56 -15.13
C LEU A 124 -12.91 -0.64 -16.06
N THR A 125 -13.11 -1.86 -15.56
CA THR A 125 -12.75 -3.10 -16.28
C THR A 125 -13.97 -3.89 -16.77
N GLY A 126 -15.16 -3.61 -16.24
CA GLY A 126 -16.36 -4.42 -16.48
C GLY A 126 -16.36 -5.77 -15.75
N VAL A 127 -15.32 -6.10 -15.00
CA VAL A 127 -15.23 -7.35 -14.22
C VAL A 127 -16.08 -7.21 -12.95
N ASN A 128 -16.87 -8.24 -12.66
CA ASN A 128 -17.69 -8.25 -11.45
C ASN A 128 -16.81 -8.26 -10.19
N MET A 129 -17.16 -7.39 -9.23
CA MET A 129 -16.47 -7.37 -7.96
C MET A 129 -16.69 -8.66 -7.16
N PRO A 130 -15.73 -9.05 -6.30
CA PRO A 130 -15.91 -10.19 -5.40
C PRO A 130 -17.14 -10.00 -4.50
N SER A 131 -18.07 -10.94 -4.54
CA SER A 131 -19.33 -10.85 -3.79
C SER A 131 -19.23 -11.38 -2.37
N VAL A 132 -18.24 -12.24 -2.09
CA VAL A 132 -18.10 -12.92 -0.81
C VAL A 132 -17.07 -12.22 0.06
N LYS A 133 -17.54 -11.66 1.18
CA LYS A 133 -16.67 -11.15 2.23
C LYS A 133 -16.35 -12.27 3.22
N LEU A 134 -15.07 -12.53 3.42
CA LEU A 134 -14.62 -13.59 4.32
C LEU A 134 -14.04 -12.98 5.61
N PRO A 135 -14.42 -13.52 6.78
CA PRO A 135 -13.79 -13.17 8.04
C PRO A 135 -12.29 -13.53 8.01
N ARG A 136 -11.45 -12.60 8.43
CA ARG A 136 -10.00 -12.80 8.49
C ARG A 136 -9.61 -14.03 9.32
N GLU A 137 -10.33 -14.27 10.40
CA GLU A 137 -10.12 -15.36 11.36
C GLU A 137 -10.26 -16.74 10.70
N LEU A 138 -11.11 -16.88 9.68
CA LEU A 138 -11.27 -18.10 8.90
C LEU A 138 -10.16 -18.26 7.85
N ILE A 139 -9.67 -17.15 7.29
CA ILE A 139 -8.64 -17.20 6.24
C ILE A 139 -7.24 -17.40 6.82
N LEU A 140 -6.98 -16.91 8.02
CA LEU A 140 -5.65 -16.99 8.63
C LEU A 140 -5.12 -18.44 8.78
N PRO A 141 -5.89 -19.43 9.30
CA PRO A 141 -5.44 -20.82 9.31
C PRO A 141 -5.19 -21.39 7.91
N LEU A 142 -6.06 -21.05 6.94
CA LEU A 142 -5.89 -21.48 5.55
C LEU A 142 -4.62 -20.91 4.91
N ALA A 143 -4.27 -19.66 5.22
CA ALA A 143 -3.03 -19.06 4.76
C ALA A 143 -1.79 -19.75 5.32
N TYR A 144 -1.81 -20.19 6.59
CA TYR A 144 -0.73 -21.00 7.17
C TYR A 144 -0.62 -22.38 6.51
N LEU A 145 -1.74 -23.07 6.29
CA LEU A 145 -1.74 -24.35 5.58
C LEU A 145 -1.22 -24.21 4.15
N ASN A 146 -1.64 -23.14 3.45
CA ASN A 146 -1.18 -22.85 2.10
C ASN A 146 0.33 -22.56 2.05
N LEU A 147 0.87 -21.87 3.05
CA LEU A 147 2.30 -21.65 3.18
C LEU A 147 3.07 -22.96 3.44
N ALA A 148 2.57 -23.82 4.35
CA ALA A 148 3.17 -25.12 4.62
C ALA A 148 3.16 -26.02 3.36
N PHE A 149 2.06 -26.04 2.62
CA PHE A 149 1.96 -26.74 1.33
C PHE A 149 2.98 -26.20 0.30
N SER A 150 3.15 -24.87 0.25
CA SER A 150 4.13 -24.22 -0.61
C SER A 150 5.57 -24.68 -0.31
N TRP A 151 5.92 -24.84 0.97
CA TRP A 151 7.26 -25.33 1.36
C TRP A 151 7.52 -26.78 0.92
N VAL A 152 6.48 -27.61 0.93
CA VAL A 152 6.62 -29.03 0.52
C VAL A 152 6.64 -29.19 -1.00
N THR A 153 5.83 -28.39 -1.72
CA THR A 153 5.62 -28.57 -3.17
C THR A 153 6.45 -27.65 -4.04
N GLY A 154 7.04 -26.57 -3.47
CA GLY A 154 7.70 -25.51 -4.23
C GLY A 154 6.75 -24.58 -4.99
N ILE A 155 5.42 -24.81 -4.91
CA ILE A 155 4.42 -23.96 -5.58
C ILE A 155 4.19 -22.70 -4.74
N PRO A 156 4.29 -21.48 -5.33
CA PRO A 156 4.05 -20.24 -4.58
C PRO A 156 2.67 -20.21 -3.92
N PRO A 157 2.57 -19.68 -2.66
CA PRO A 157 1.32 -19.67 -1.95
C PRO A 157 0.32 -18.72 -2.63
N ARG A 158 -0.91 -19.20 -2.85
CA ARG A 158 -2.00 -18.39 -3.44
C ARG A 158 -2.60 -17.39 -2.46
N ILE A 159 -2.51 -17.69 -1.16
CA ILE A 159 -3.02 -16.81 -0.08
C ILE A 159 -1.80 -16.18 0.59
N PRO A 160 -1.53 -14.87 0.35
CA PRO A 160 -0.36 -14.21 0.93
C PRO A 160 -0.57 -13.99 2.44
N LEU A 161 0.12 -14.80 3.27
CA LEU A 161 -0.01 -14.77 4.72
C LEU A 161 0.22 -13.36 5.32
N GLU A 162 1.18 -12.61 4.79
CA GLU A 162 1.44 -11.24 5.24
C GLU A 162 0.25 -10.32 4.97
N GLY A 163 -0.38 -10.42 3.78
CA GLY A 163 -1.58 -9.67 3.44
C GLY A 163 -2.74 -9.98 4.39
N VAL A 164 -2.96 -11.27 4.71
CA VAL A 164 -4.00 -11.69 5.67
C VAL A 164 -3.70 -11.17 7.09
N LYS A 165 -2.43 -11.19 7.52
CA LYS A 165 -2.02 -10.62 8.81
C LYS A 165 -2.24 -9.11 8.85
N MET A 166 -1.90 -8.41 7.77
CA MET A 166 -2.05 -6.95 7.66
C MET A 166 -3.51 -6.51 7.60
N ALA A 167 -4.41 -7.34 7.07
CA ALA A 167 -5.85 -7.05 7.00
C ALA A 167 -6.52 -6.85 8.38
N LYS A 168 -5.81 -7.13 9.48
CA LYS A 168 -6.25 -6.77 10.83
C LYS A 168 -6.38 -5.24 11.01
N TYR A 169 -5.54 -4.47 10.32
CA TYR A 169 -5.46 -3.02 10.46
C TYR A 169 -5.92 -2.35 9.18
N LYS A 170 -6.71 -1.29 9.31
CA LYS A 170 -6.95 -0.37 8.20
C LYS A 170 -5.71 0.50 8.05
N MET A 171 -5.08 0.43 6.89
CA MET A 171 -3.92 1.28 6.57
C MET A 171 -4.42 2.65 6.10
N HIS A 172 -5.08 3.36 6.99
CA HIS A 172 -5.59 4.70 6.78
C HIS A 172 -4.66 5.71 7.43
N TYR A 173 -4.34 6.77 6.71
CA TYR A 173 -3.38 7.78 7.14
C TYR A 173 -3.95 9.18 7.01
N ASP A 174 -3.50 10.08 7.87
CA ASP A 174 -3.67 11.52 7.72
C ASP A 174 -2.45 12.08 6.97
N CYS A 175 -2.67 12.55 5.75
CA CYS A 175 -1.63 13.10 4.88
C CYS A 175 -1.63 14.63 4.88
N SER A 176 -2.40 15.27 5.76
CA SER A 176 -2.61 16.72 5.78
C SER A 176 -1.33 17.52 5.97
N LYS A 177 -0.33 16.97 6.68
CA LYS A 177 0.98 17.60 6.85
C LYS A 177 1.70 17.76 5.52
N ALA A 178 1.82 16.69 4.72
CA ALA A 178 2.48 16.73 3.42
C ALA A 178 1.72 17.63 2.43
N ILE A 179 0.38 17.61 2.46
CA ILE A 179 -0.45 18.49 1.63
C ILE A 179 -0.19 19.96 1.98
N ARG A 180 -0.23 20.30 3.26
CA ARG A 180 -0.09 21.69 3.72
C ARG A 180 1.33 22.23 3.57
N GLU A 181 2.35 21.45 3.91
CA GLU A 181 3.72 21.93 4.00
C GLU A 181 4.50 21.77 2.69
N LEU A 182 4.24 20.71 1.94
CA LEU A 182 4.92 20.45 0.67
C LEU A 182 4.08 20.88 -0.53
N GLY A 183 2.75 20.87 -0.41
CA GLY A 183 1.85 21.14 -1.53
C GLY A 183 1.80 19.95 -2.50
N ILE A 184 1.84 18.72 -2.01
CA ILE A 184 1.79 17.53 -2.86
C ILE A 184 0.51 17.49 -3.68
N PRO A 185 0.56 17.08 -4.96
CA PRO A 185 -0.62 16.86 -5.76
C PRO A 185 -1.56 15.83 -5.11
N GLN A 186 -2.84 15.89 -5.45
CA GLN A 186 -3.88 15.05 -4.87
C GLN A 186 -4.71 14.43 -6.00
N THR A 187 -4.07 13.63 -6.84
CA THR A 187 -4.74 12.92 -7.94
C THR A 187 -5.82 11.99 -7.38
N PRO A 188 -7.08 12.07 -7.87
CA PRO A 188 -8.14 11.19 -7.42
C PRO A 188 -7.76 9.71 -7.59
N PRO A 189 -8.07 8.83 -6.61
CA PRO A 189 -7.77 7.40 -6.70
C PRO A 189 -8.33 6.72 -7.95
N GLU A 190 -9.47 7.18 -8.44
CA GLU A 190 -10.09 6.70 -9.66
C GLU A 190 -9.16 6.87 -10.87
N VAL A 191 -8.47 8.02 -10.96
CA VAL A 191 -7.51 8.32 -12.04
C VAL A 191 -6.25 7.46 -11.89
N ALA A 192 -5.73 7.32 -10.66
CA ALA A 192 -4.56 6.47 -10.39
C ALA A 192 -4.84 4.99 -10.73
N LEU A 193 -6.02 4.48 -10.34
CA LEU A 193 -6.45 3.13 -10.67
C LEU A 193 -6.68 2.94 -12.18
N GLU A 194 -7.23 3.94 -12.88
CA GLU A 194 -7.40 3.91 -14.34
C GLU A 194 -6.05 3.82 -15.05
N LYS A 195 -5.06 4.63 -14.65
CA LYS A 195 -3.69 4.55 -15.18
C LYS A 195 -3.10 3.13 -14.99
N ALA A 196 -3.24 2.56 -13.80
CA ALA A 196 -2.73 1.23 -13.50
C ALA A 196 -3.42 0.14 -14.34
N VAL A 197 -4.76 0.16 -14.44
CA VAL A 197 -5.54 -0.79 -15.24
C VAL A 197 -5.12 -0.72 -16.71
N ARG A 198 -5.03 0.49 -17.29
CA ARG A 198 -4.58 0.69 -18.67
C ARG A 198 -3.17 0.15 -18.87
N TRP A 199 -2.25 0.51 -17.99
CA TRP A 199 -0.86 0.07 -18.09
C TRP A 199 -0.72 -1.46 -18.03
N PHE A 200 -1.38 -2.13 -17.09
CA PHE A 200 -1.36 -3.59 -16.99
C PHE A 200 -1.99 -4.27 -18.21
N HIS A 201 -3.09 -3.72 -18.75
CA HIS A 201 -3.71 -4.21 -19.98
C HIS A 201 -2.76 -4.09 -21.17
N ASP A 202 -2.18 -2.92 -21.40
CA ASP A 202 -1.33 -2.61 -22.55
C ASP A 202 -0.01 -3.40 -22.55
N HIS A 203 0.44 -3.86 -21.37
CA HIS A 203 1.63 -4.68 -21.21
C HIS A 203 1.34 -6.19 -21.05
N GLY A 204 0.10 -6.62 -21.27
CA GLY A 204 -0.26 -8.04 -21.33
C GLY A 204 -0.28 -8.75 -19.99
N TYR A 205 -0.49 -8.02 -18.87
CA TYR A 205 -0.63 -8.63 -17.55
C TYR A 205 -2.03 -9.20 -17.32
N ALA A 206 -3.05 -8.69 -18.01
CA ALA A 206 -4.44 -9.13 -17.91
C ALA A 206 -5.21 -8.86 -19.20
#